data_bc890aaaf9eec4a38ced5a1c43842a9a
#
_entry.id   bc890aaaf9eec4a38ced5a1c43842a9a
#
_cell.length_a   1.000
_cell.length_b   1.000
_cell.length_c   1.000
_cell.angle_alpha   90.00
_cell.angle_beta   90.00
_cell.angle_gamma   90.00
#
_symmetry.space_group_name_H-M   'P 1'
#
loop_
_entity.id
_entity.type
_entity.pdbx_description
1 polymer ?
#
loop_
_entity_poly.entity_id
_entity_poly.type
_entity_poly.pdbx_seq_one_letter_code
_entity_poly.pdbx_strand_id
1 'polypeptide(L)'
;MKVKEIMVKDVASISPETGADEALDLLEKMQISGLPVIDGNGKLVGMFTEKDILSYILPSYIERVGRFIYEENPKSTKKKFKELSKIKVRQLMRKDVVTTTEDTTLCEVARVMLTQKARRIPVVDKSGKVVGIVARCDILKAFAKEAEKSIT
;
A
#
# COMPACT_ATOMS: atom_id res chain seq x y z
N MET A 1 -20.43 -10.32 -8.43
CA MET A 1 -19.04 -10.32 -8.95
C MET A 1 -18.05 -10.62 -7.84
N LYS A 2 -16.99 -11.26 -8.22
CA LYS A 2 -15.90 -11.64 -7.30
C LYS A 2 -14.62 -10.90 -7.65
N VAL A 3 -13.72 -10.79 -6.67
CA VAL A 3 -12.44 -10.09 -6.79
C VAL A 3 -11.64 -10.55 -8.00
N LYS A 4 -11.59 -11.85 -8.27
CA LYS A 4 -10.81 -12.41 -9.40
C LYS A 4 -11.22 -11.86 -10.76
N GLU A 5 -12.47 -11.37 -10.88
CA GLU A 5 -12.97 -10.85 -12.15
C GLU A 5 -12.46 -9.44 -12.46
N ILE A 6 -12.02 -8.70 -11.43
CA ILE A 6 -11.63 -7.29 -11.59
C ILE A 6 -10.23 -6.96 -11.10
N MET A 7 -9.59 -7.85 -10.34
CA MET A 7 -8.26 -7.59 -9.80
C MET A 7 -7.23 -7.37 -10.91
N VAL A 8 -6.25 -6.51 -10.62
CA VAL A 8 -5.08 -6.33 -11.49
C VAL A 8 -4.10 -7.45 -11.18
N LYS A 9 -3.77 -8.26 -12.17
CA LYS A 9 -2.90 -9.42 -12.00
C LYS A 9 -1.41 -9.09 -12.09
N ASP A 10 -1.06 -8.06 -12.85
CA ASP A 10 0.32 -7.59 -12.99
C ASP A 10 0.62 -6.65 -11.83
N VAL A 11 1.00 -7.23 -10.70
CA VAL A 11 1.19 -6.49 -9.46
C VAL A 11 2.62 -5.98 -9.37
N ALA A 12 2.75 -4.66 -9.32
CA ALA A 12 4.03 -4.03 -8.97
C ALA A 12 4.29 -4.30 -7.49
N SER A 13 5.50 -4.73 -7.16
CA SER A 13 5.87 -5.07 -5.80
C SER A 13 7.34 -4.75 -5.55
N ILE A 14 7.73 -4.78 -4.28
CA ILE A 14 9.13 -4.60 -3.88
C ILE A 14 9.54 -5.71 -2.92
N SER A 15 10.85 -5.96 -2.85
CA SER A 15 11.44 -6.91 -1.92
C SER A 15 11.60 -6.25 -0.54
N PRO A 16 11.52 -7.02 0.56
CA PRO A 16 11.84 -6.49 1.89
C PRO A 16 13.28 -5.98 2.00
N GLU A 17 14.17 -6.44 1.13
CA GLU A 17 15.58 -6.03 1.12
C GLU A 17 15.84 -4.78 0.26
N THR A 18 14.84 -4.27 -0.45
CA THR A 18 14.95 -3.04 -1.23
C THR A 18 15.25 -1.86 -0.32
N GLY A 19 16.13 -0.95 -0.76
CA GLY A 19 16.40 0.28 -0.02
C GLY A 19 15.17 1.18 0.02
N ALA A 20 14.95 1.85 1.14
CA ALA A 20 13.80 2.73 1.29
C ALA A 20 13.82 3.88 0.28
N ASP A 21 15.00 4.37 -0.08
CA ASP A 21 15.16 5.39 -1.12
C ASP A 21 14.74 4.89 -2.50
N GLU A 22 15.12 3.67 -2.87
CA GLU A 22 14.71 3.06 -4.14
C GLU A 22 13.20 2.83 -4.18
N ALA A 23 12.63 2.40 -3.07
CA ALA A 23 11.19 2.20 -2.96
C ALA A 23 10.42 3.51 -3.12
N LEU A 24 10.94 4.59 -2.52
CA LEU A 24 10.34 5.92 -2.67
C LEU A 24 10.37 6.37 -4.14
N ASP A 25 11.49 6.16 -4.82
CA ASP A 25 11.62 6.49 -6.25
C ASP A 25 10.60 5.73 -7.09
N LEU A 26 10.35 4.46 -6.77
CA LEU A 26 9.33 3.66 -7.45
C LEU A 26 7.93 4.22 -7.23
N LEU A 27 7.59 4.59 -5.99
CA LEU A 27 6.30 5.20 -5.69
C LEU A 27 6.09 6.47 -6.50
N GLU A 28 7.12 7.32 -6.59
CA GLU A 28 7.07 8.56 -7.35
C GLU A 28 6.91 8.31 -8.85
N LYS A 29 7.68 7.40 -9.41
CA LYS A 29 7.63 7.07 -10.84
C LYS A 29 6.29 6.47 -11.25
N MET A 30 5.72 5.63 -10.40
CA MET A 30 4.45 4.98 -10.67
C MET A 30 3.25 5.83 -10.26
N GLN A 31 3.48 6.95 -9.59
CA GLN A 31 2.43 7.84 -9.07
C GLN A 31 1.42 7.10 -8.18
N ILE A 32 1.94 6.25 -7.30
CA ILE A 32 1.13 5.50 -6.33
C ILE A 32 1.65 5.75 -4.92
N SER A 33 0.81 5.55 -3.93
CA SER A 33 1.14 5.85 -2.53
C SER A 33 1.73 4.67 -1.77
N GLY A 34 1.62 3.46 -2.30
CA GLY A 34 2.11 2.28 -1.61
C GLY A 34 2.28 1.08 -2.53
N LEU A 35 3.12 0.15 -2.10
CA LEU A 35 3.43 -1.08 -2.82
C LEU A 35 3.41 -2.27 -1.86
N PRO A 36 2.89 -3.43 -2.31
CA PRO A 36 3.05 -4.65 -1.54
C PRO A 36 4.51 -5.08 -1.50
N VAL A 37 4.93 -5.60 -0.35
CA VAL A 37 6.27 -6.13 -0.13
C VAL A 37 6.17 -7.65 -0.18
N ILE A 38 6.90 -8.26 -1.10
CA ILE A 38 6.81 -9.69 -1.41
C ILE A 38 8.20 -10.31 -1.26
N ASP A 39 8.27 -11.43 -0.55
CA ASP A 39 9.54 -12.14 -0.34
C ASP A 39 9.95 -12.98 -1.55
N GLY A 40 11.10 -13.65 -1.46
CA GLY A 40 11.63 -14.48 -2.53
C GLY A 40 10.74 -15.68 -2.90
N ASN A 41 9.78 -16.04 -2.07
CA ASN A 41 8.84 -17.13 -2.32
C ASN A 41 7.49 -16.63 -2.87
N GLY A 42 7.38 -15.34 -3.16
CA GLY A 42 6.14 -14.74 -3.66
C GLY A 42 5.11 -14.42 -2.59
N LYS A 43 5.46 -14.58 -1.32
CA LYS A 43 4.53 -14.33 -0.21
C LYS A 43 4.52 -12.87 0.20
N LEU A 44 3.33 -12.37 0.53
CA LEU A 44 3.15 -11.03 1.04
C LEU A 44 3.70 -10.96 2.47
N VAL A 45 4.65 -10.03 2.69
CA VAL A 45 5.25 -9.83 4.02
C VAL A 45 4.95 -8.46 4.60
N GLY A 46 4.43 -7.53 3.81
CA GLY A 46 4.08 -6.21 4.29
C GLY A 46 3.57 -5.28 3.20
N MET A 47 3.29 -4.04 3.60
CA MET A 47 2.98 -2.93 2.70
C MET A 47 3.91 -1.78 3.03
N PHE A 48 4.42 -1.12 2.00
CA PHE A 48 5.30 0.04 2.14
C PHE A 48 4.66 1.25 1.47
N THR A 49 4.52 2.34 2.22
CA THR A 49 3.80 3.53 1.76
C THR A 49 4.61 4.80 2.02
N GLU A 50 4.20 5.88 1.38
CA GLU A 50 4.76 7.22 1.64
C GLU A 50 4.63 7.58 3.11
N LYS A 51 3.55 7.17 3.76
CA LYS A 51 3.31 7.42 5.18
C LYS A 51 4.41 6.80 6.06
N ASP A 52 4.91 5.63 5.69
CA ASP A 52 5.98 4.96 6.43
C ASP A 52 7.27 5.76 6.39
N ILE A 53 7.55 6.39 5.26
CA ILE A 53 8.72 7.26 5.12
C ILE A 53 8.52 8.54 5.94
N LEU A 54 7.38 9.18 5.82
CA LEU A 54 7.08 10.39 6.57
C LEU A 54 7.17 10.16 8.08
N SER A 55 6.64 9.05 8.55
CA SER A 55 6.71 8.69 9.96
C SER A 55 8.15 8.47 10.44
N TYR A 56 9.02 7.96 9.58
CA TYR A 56 10.43 7.76 9.92
C TYR A 56 11.21 9.06 9.95
N ILE A 57 11.03 9.95 8.97
CA ILE A 57 11.85 11.17 8.86
C ILE A 57 11.41 12.29 9.81
N LEU A 58 10.13 12.31 10.19
CA LEU A 58 9.63 13.33 11.11
C LEU A 58 9.98 13.00 12.56
N PRO A 59 10.35 13.99 13.37
CA PRO A 59 10.55 13.76 14.80
C PRO A 59 9.24 13.29 15.44
N SER A 60 9.33 12.28 16.31
CA SER A 60 8.15 11.67 16.96
C SER A 60 7.32 12.67 17.79
N TYR A 61 7.96 13.71 18.35
CA TYR A 61 7.23 14.70 19.12
C TYR A 61 6.30 15.58 18.26
N ILE A 62 6.59 15.72 16.96
CA ILE A 62 5.72 16.48 16.04
C ILE A 62 4.35 15.81 15.91
N GLU A 63 4.33 14.49 15.83
CA GLU A 63 3.08 13.74 15.77
C GLU A 63 2.24 13.90 17.04
N ARG A 64 2.92 14.01 18.21
CA ARG A 64 2.24 14.11 19.51
C ARG A 64 1.74 15.50 19.85
N VAL A 65 2.49 16.52 19.48
CA VAL A 65 2.24 17.91 19.91
C VAL A 65 1.47 18.70 18.86
N GLY A 66 1.41 18.18 17.63
CA GLY A 66 0.67 18.82 16.56
C GLY A 66 1.37 20.05 16.00
N ARG A 67 0.56 20.98 15.52
CA ARG A 67 1.01 22.12 14.68
C ARG A 67 1.86 23.17 15.37
N PHE A 68 2.01 23.14 16.67
CA PHE A 68 2.70 24.21 17.41
C PHE A 68 4.22 24.06 17.42
N ILE A 69 4.73 22.88 17.06
CA ILE A 69 6.16 22.63 17.05
C ILE A 69 6.56 22.13 15.69
N TYR A 70 6.84 23.04 14.78
CA TYR A 70 7.48 22.70 13.53
C TYR A 70 8.49 23.76 13.15
N GLU A 71 9.58 23.29 12.63
CA GLU A 71 10.61 24.11 12.01
C GLU A 71 10.47 23.97 10.51
N GLU A 72 10.73 25.04 9.75
CA GLU A 72 10.64 24.99 8.30
C GLU A 72 11.60 23.96 7.70
N ASN A 73 12.78 23.79 8.29
CA ASN A 73 13.79 22.88 7.78
C ASN A 73 14.53 22.21 8.93
N PRO A 74 13.91 21.28 9.66
CA PRO A 74 14.58 20.62 10.77
C PRO A 74 15.76 19.78 10.28
N LYS A 75 16.92 19.98 10.90
CA LYS A 75 18.16 19.26 10.54
C LYS A 75 18.00 17.76 10.68
N SER A 76 17.26 17.32 11.70
CA SER A 76 17.03 15.89 11.95
C SER A 76 16.24 15.23 10.82
N THR A 77 15.28 15.94 10.25
CA THR A 77 14.48 15.44 9.12
C THR A 77 15.35 15.27 7.88
N LYS A 78 16.18 16.28 7.56
CA LYS A 78 17.10 16.20 6.42
C LYS A 78 18.09 15.06 6.56
N LYS A 79 18.63 14.88 7.76
CA LYS A 79 19.59 13.81 8.05
C LYS A 79 18.96 12.44 7.84
N LYS A 80 17.77 12.22 8.39
CA LYS A 80 17.05 10.96 8.24
C LYS A 80 16.67 10.68 6.80
N PHE A 81 16.26 11.70 6.04
CA PHE A 81 15.97 11.54 4.63
C PHE A 81 17.20 11.05 3.85
N LYS A 82 18.36 11.63 4.11
CA LYS A 82 19.61 11.20 3.48
C LYS A 82 19.99 9.77 3.86
N GLU A 83 19.60 9.32 5.04
CA GLU A 83 19.92 7.98 5.54
C GLU A 83 18.98 6.90 4.99
N LEU A 84 17.94 7.26 4.22
CA LEU A 84 17.02 6.28 3.64
C LEU A 84 17.73 5.24 2.77
N SER A 85 18.84 5.61 2.13
CA SER A 85 19.64 4.66 1.34
C SER A 85 20.22 3.51 2.17
N LYS A 86 20.36 3.72 3.48
CA LYS A 86 20.88 2.73 4.43
C LYS A 86 19.79 1.94 5.13
N ILE A 87 18.52 2.30 4.90
CA ILE A 87 17.37 1.69 5.53
C ILE A 87 16.68 0.78 4.51
N LYS A 88 16.34 -0.42 4.92
CA LYS A 88 15.62 -1.37 4.08
C LYS A 88 14.12 -1.27 4.29
N VAL A 89 13.36 -1.56 3.24
CA VAL A 89 11.90 -1.54 3.29
C VAL A 89 11.38 -2.35 4.48
N ARG A 90 11.96 -3.52 4.77
CA ARG A 90 11.51 -4.37 5.89
C ARG A 90 11.56 -3.66 7.24
N GLN A 91 12.38 -2.62 7.38
CA GLN A 91 12.51 -1.87 8.63
C GLN A 91 11.39 -0.85 8.83
N LEU A 92 10.75 -0.42 7.74
CA LEU A 92 9.70 0.62 7.76
C LEU A 92 8.32 0.11 7.40
N MET A 93 8.21 -1.01 6.68
CA MET A 93 6.93 -1.52 6.18
C MET A 93 5.97 -1.88 7.30
N ARG A 94 4.68 -1.80 7.00
CA ARG A 94 3.63 -2.34 7.85
C ARG A 94 3.54 -3.85 7.62
N LYS A 95 3.56 -4.62 8.70
CA LYS A 95 3.44 -6.08 8.64
C LYS A 95 1.99 -6.55 8.74
N ASP A 96 1.14 -5.76 9.36
CA ASP A 96 -0.27 -6.06 9.51
C ASP A 96 -1.03 -5.53 8.29
N VAL A 97 -1.13 -6.36 7.26
CA VAL A 97 -1.70 -5.97 5.97
C VAL A 97 -3.08 -6.57 5.78
N VAL A 98 -4.03 -5.71 5.40
CA VAL A 98 -5.37 -6.15 5.01
C VAL A 98 -5.27 -6.86 3.66
N THR A 99 -5.75 -8.09 3.58
CA THR A 99 -5.74 -8.89 2.34
C THR A 99 -7.14 -9.41 2.03
N THR A 100 -7.29 -9.90 0.81
CA THR A 100 -8.52 -10.58 0.38
C THR A 100 -8.15 -11.78 -0.48
N THR A 101 -9.15 -12.55 -0.88
CA THR A 101 -8.98 -13.72 -1.74
C THR A 101 -9.73 -13.54 -3.06
N GLU A 102 -9.41 -14.39 -4.04
CA GLU A 102 -10.01 -14.33 -5.38
C GLU A 102 -11.53 -14.52 -5.36
N ASP A 103 -12.04 -15.30 -4.45
CA ASP A 103 -13.46 -15.64 -4.38
C ASP A 103 -14.30 -14.71 -3.49
N THR A 104 -13.68 -13.71 -2.88
CA THR A 104 -14.39 -12.71 -2.09
C THR A 104 -15.26 -11.85 -3.01
N THR A 105 -16.47 -11.51 -2.56
CA THR A 105 -17.36 -10.65 -3.33
C THR A 105 -16.88 -9.19 -3.30
N LEU A 106 -17.23 -8.43 -4.34
CA LEU A 106 -16.85 -7.02 -4.41
C LEU A 106 -17.48 -6.19 -3.28
N CYS A 107 -18.71 -6.51 -2.90
CA CYS A 107 -19.35 -5.81 -1.77
C CYS A 107 -18.61 -6.03 -0.46
N GLU A 108 -18.13 -7.25 -0.22
CA GLU A 108 -17.35 -7.54 0.98
C GLU A 108 -16.01 -6.82 0.97
N VAL A 109 -15.30 -6.81 -0.16
CA VAL A 109 -14.03 -6.08 -0.28
C VAL A 109 -14.26 -4.58 -0.09
N ALA A 110 -15.32 -4.03 -0.66
CA ALA A 110 -15.66 -2.62 -0.49
C ALA A 110 -15.89 -2.29 0.98
N ARG A 111 -16.61 -3.15 1.70
CA ARG A 111 -16.83 -2.99 3.14
C ARG A 111 -15.51 -2.97 3.89
N VAL A 112 -14.62 -3.90 3.59
CA VAL A 112 -13.30 -3.98 4.23
C VAL A 112 -12.48 -2.71 3.96
N MET A 113 -12.52 -2.21 2.73
CA MET A 113 -11.83 -0.96 2.38
C MET A 113 -12.31 0.22 3.23
N LEU A 114 -13.60 0.31 3.45
CA LEU A 114 -14.18 1.39 4.25
C LEU A 114 -13.87 1.24 5.74
N THR A 115 -14.02 0.03 6.29
CA THR A 115 -13.82 -0.21 7.72
C THR A 115 -12.35 -0.17 8.11
N GLN A 116 -11.45 -0.64 7.24
CA GLN A 116 -10.01 -0.67 7.49
C GLN A 116 -9.27 0.53 6.89
N LYS A 117 -9.99 1.42 6.23
CA LYS A 117 -9.43 2.62 5.57
C LYS A 117 -8.32 2.27 4.56
N ALA A 118 -8.47 1.15 3.88
CA ALA A 118 -7.52 0.70 2.87
C ALA A 118 -7.94 1.19 1.49
N ARG A 119 -7.00 1.70 0.70
CA ARG A 119 -7.24 2.14 -0.68
C ARG A 119 -6.95 1.04 -1.68
N ARG A 120 -6.04 0.16 -1.34
CA ARG A 120 -5.61 -0.99 -2.15
C ARG A 120 -5.49 -2.19 -1.26
N ILE A 121 -5.95 -3.31 -1.74
CA ILE A 121 -5.91 -4.56 -0.97
C ILE A 121 -5.26 -5.63 -1.83
N PRO A 122 -4.13 -6.22 -1.37
CA PRO A 122 -3.54 -7.36 -2.06
C PRO A 122 -4.47 -8.57 -2.02
N VAL A 123 -4.52 -9.30 -3.12
CA VAL A 123 -5.24 -10.56 -3.25
C VAL A 123 -4.25 -11.69 -3.11
N VAL A 124 -4.48 -12.57 -2.15
CA VAL A 124 -3.56 -13.69 -1.86
C VAL A 124 -4.27 -15.02 -2.05
N ASP A 125 -3.48 -16.04 -2.42
CA ASP A 125 -3.96 -17.42 -2.51
C ASP A 125 -3.82 -18.12 -1.15
N LYS A 126 -4.14 -19.41 -1.12
CA LYS A 126 -4.09 -20.22 0.11
C LYS A 126 -2.70 -20.33 0.71
N SER A 127 -1.66 -20.19 -0.10
CA SER A 127 -0.28 -20.27 0.37
C SER A 127 0.28 -18.90 0.80
N GLY A 128 -0.52 -17.83 0.66
CA GLY A 128 -0.11 -16.47 1.02
C GLY A 128 0.61 -15.73 -0.11
N LYS A 129 0.64 -16.31 -1.31
CA LYS A 129 1.23 -15.65 -2.48
C LYS A 129 0.29 -14.60 -3.04
N VAL A 130 0.85 -13.46 -3.46
CA VAL A 130 0.08 -12.38 -4.07
C VAL A 130 -0.26 -12.77 -5.50
N VAL A 131 -1.56 -12.81 -5.81
CA VAL A 131 -2.07 -13.15 -7.15
C VAL A 131 -2.70 -11.94 -7.86
N GLY A 132 -2.91 -10.86 -7.15
CA GLY A 132 -3.48 -9.65 -7.72
C GLY A 132 -3.55 -8.53 -6.69
N ILE A 133 -4.09 -7.40 -7.12
CA ILE A 133 -4.37 -6.26 -6.25
C ILE A 133 -5.68 -5.60 -6.68
N VAL A 134 -6.44 -5.11 -5.71
CA VAL A 134 -7.71 -4.41 -5.96
C VAL A 134 -7.64 -3.02 -5.36
N ALA A 135 -7.96 -2.02 -6.17
CA ALA A 135 -8.07 -0.64 -5.72
C ALA A 135 -9.54 -0.21 -5.67
N ARG A 136 -9.84 0.84 -4.92
CA ARG A 136 -11.20 1.39 -4.84
C ARG A 136 -11.78 1.72 -6.22
N CYS A 137 -10.95 2.29 -7.10
CA CYS A 137 -11.39 2.66 -8.45
C CYS A 137 -11.80 1.44 -9.28
N ASP A 138 -11.15 0.29 -9.08
CA ASP A 138 -11.49 -0.94 -9.81
C ASP A 138 -12.90 -1.41 -9.45
N ILE A 139 -13.25 -1.32 -8.17
CA ILE A 139 -14.57 -1.71 -7.68
C ILE A 139 -15.63 -0.76 -8.22
N LEU A 140 -15.37 0.55 -8.17
CA LEU A 140 -16.31 1.56 -8.68
C LEU A 140 -16.56 1.40 -10.18
N LYS A 141 -15.51 1.13 -10.96
CA LYS A 141 -15.64 0.86 -12.39
C LYS A 141 -16.50 -0.37 -12.67
N ALA A 142 -16.31 -1.42 -11.85
CA ALA A 142 -17.10 -2.65 -12.00
C ALA A 142 -18.57 -2.41 -11.70
N PHE A 143 -18.89 -1.70 -10.63
CA PHE A 143 -20.27 -1.36 -10.30
C PHE A 143 -20.91 -0.46 -11.37
N ALA A 144 -20.16 0.48 -11.93
CA ALA A 144 -20.64 1.32 -13.00
C ALA A 144 -21.05 0.50 -14.23
N LYS A 145 -20.24 -0.47 -14.62
CA LYS A 145 -20.54 -1.37 -15.73
C LYS A 145 -21.77 -2.22 -15.47
N GLU A 146 -21.91 -2.74 -14.26
CA GLU A 146 -23.09 -3.52 -13.88
C GLU A 146 -24.37 -2.68 -13.91
N ALA A 147 -24.31 -1.43 -13.46
CA ALA A 147 -25.44 -0.52 -13.49
C ALA A 147 -25.88 -0.21 -14.94
N GLU A 148 -24.93 -0.03 -15.86
CA GLU A 148 -25.22 0.17 -17.26
C GLU A 148 -25.93 -1.03 -17.88
N LYS A 149 -25.48 -2.25 -17.57
CA LYS A 149 -26.10 -3.48 -18.06
C LYS A 149 -27.53 -3.66 -17.58
N SER A 150 -27.81 -3.26 -16.33
CA SER A 150 -29.14 -3.42 -15.75
C SER A 150 -30.16 -2.41 -16.26
N ILE A 151 -29.73 -1.32 -16.90
CA ILE A 151 -30.61 -0.31 -17.50
C ILE A 151 -31.08 -0.72 -18.91
N THR A 152 -30.32 -1.55 -19.57
CA THR A 152 -30.64 -2.07 -20.89
C THR A 152 -31.42 -3.37 -20.80
#